data_486a5bc920dbe3fc973e957e8277980e
#
_entry.id   486a5bc920dbe3fc973e957e8277980e
#
_cell.length_a   1.000
_cell.length_b   1.000
_cell.length_c   1.000
_cell.angle_alpha   90.00
_cell.angle_beta   90.00
_cell.angle_gamma   90.00
#
_symmetry.space_group_name_H-M   'P 1'
#
loop_
_entity.id
_entity.type
_entity.pdbx_description
1 polymer ?
#
loop_
_entity_poly.entity_id
_entity_poly.type
_entity_poly.pdbx_seq_one_letter_code
_entity_poly.pdbx_strand_id
1 'polypeptide(L)'
;MRTDALAKTLAEARVLLLDFDGPVCDVFAGLPAPQVARELTQLVAGRDEEVGEKAAATDDPIEVLRIAHDADTELGQEVEQGLTAAEVRAVAVAGEPTPGSVEVFGAARATGKPVVVVSNNSAECVRAFLELHGLSEYVVDVVGRPAEQPHLMKPNPHPLLRAAELVHVDVTACTLIGDAVTDIQAAHAAGATVIGYANKPHKPEAFADLGAEVITEDMSAIADALLSTLSD
;
A
#
# COMPACT_ATOMS: atom_id res chain seq x y z
N MET A 1 -27.38 1.57 -5.58
CA MET A 1 -26.97 2.03 -4.22
C MET A 1 -25.47 1.92 -3.97
N ARG A 2 -24.79 0.72 -4.04
CA ARG A 2 -23.32 0.65 -3.85
C ARG A 2 -22.54 1.35 -4.97
N THR A 3 -22.93 1.17 -6.21
CA THR A 3 -22.31 1.80 -7.39
C THR A 3 -22.39 3.33 -7.35
N ASP A 4 -23.52 3.88 -6.87
CA ASP A 4 -23.71 5.33 -6.76
C ASP A 4 -22.79 5.96 -5.69
N ALA A 5 -22.57 5.27 -4.55
CA ALA A 5 -21.67 5.75 -3.51
C ALA A 5 -20.21 5.76 -3.99
N LEU A 6 -19.78 4.69 -4.69
CA LEU A 6 -18.46 4.58 -5.26
C LEU A 6 -18.21 5.69 -6.31
N ALA A 7 -19.12 5.87 -7.26
CA ALA A 7 -19.02 6.92 -8.28
C ALA A 7 -18.98 8.32 -7.66
N LYS A 8 -19.83 8.59 -6.66
CA LYS A 8 -19.83 9.86 -5.93
C LYS A 8 -18.49 10.12 -5.24
N THR A 9 -17.99 9.14 -4.48
CA THR A 9 -16.68 9.26 -3.77
C THR A 9 -15.56 9.54 -4.77
N LEU A 10 -15.55 8.83 -5.90
CA LEU A 10 -14.52 9.03 -6.92
C LEU A 10 -14.68 10.36 -7.67
N ALA A 11 -15.91 10.86 -7.86
CA ALA A 11 -16.16 12.18 -8.47
C ALA A 11 -15.58 13.31 -7.59
N GLU A 12 -15.76 13.23 -6.28
CA GLU A 12 -15.27 14.21 -5.30
C GLU A 12 -13.75 14.17 -5.12
N ALA A 13 -13.09 13.04 -5.39
CA ALA A 13 -11.65 12.88 -5.29
C ALA A 13 -10.91 13.74 -6.32
N ARG A 14 -9.95 14.55 -5.87
CA ARG A 14 -9.01 15.27 -6.75
C ARG A 14 -7.75 14.46 -7.06
N VAL A 15 -7.36 13.58 -6.16
CA VAL A 15 -6.18 12.70 -6.25
C VAL A 15 -6.56 11.32 -5.75
N LEU A 16 -6.13 10.29 -6.44
CA LEU A 16 -6.22 8.92 -5.96
C LEU A 16 -4.91 8.52 -5.30
N LEU A 17 -5.00 8.10 -4.05
CA LEU A 17 -3.92 7.42 -3.34
C LEU A 17 -4.18 5.93 -3.46
N LEU A 18 -3.21 5.16 -3.92
CA LEU A 18 -3.39 3.74 -4.17
C LEU A 18 -2.40 2.96 -3.32
N ASP A 19 -2.88 2.10 -2.42
CA ASP A 19 -1.99 1.13 -1.80
C ASP A 19 -1.45 0.16 -2.84
N PHE A 20 -0.31 -0.43 -2.55
CA PHE A 20 0.40 -1.26 -3.50
C PHE A 20 0.10 -2.75 -3.30
N ASP A 21 0.39 -3.28 -2.10
CA ASP A 21 0.22 -4.70 -1.81
C ASP A 21 -1.27 -5.02 -1.63
N GLY A 22 -1.82 -5.79 -2.53
CA GLY A 22 -3.24 -6.10 -2.65
C GLY A 22 -3.90 -5.38 -3.82
N PRO A 23 -4.08 -4.05 -3.81
CA PRO A 23 -4.73 -3.32 -4.90
C PRO A 23 -3.97 -3.34 -6.23
N VAL A 24 -2.65 -3.34 -6.22
CA VAL A 24 -1.82 -3.30 -7.45
C VAL A 24 -1.09 -4.61 -7.69
N CYS A 25 -0.53 -5.19 -6.65
CA CYS A 25 0.33 -6.36 -6.70
C CYS A 25 0.07 -7.25 -5.48
N ASP A 26 0.17 -8.57 -5.63
CA ASP A 26 0.38 -9.50 -4.51
C ASP A 26 1.90 -9.69 -4.36
N VAL A 27 2.52 -8.82 -3.58
CA VAL A 27 3.99 -8.69 -3.49
C VAL A 27 4.68 -10.03 -3.22
N PHE A 28 4.11 -10.81 -2.33
CA PHE A 28 4.72 -12.05 -1.86
C PHE A 28 4.14 -13.32 -2.49
N ALA A 29 3.40 -13.22 -3.61
CA ALA A 29 2.81 -14.37 -4.29
C ALA A 29 3.86 -15.42 -4.74
N GLY A 30 5.00 -14.96 -5.27
CA GLY A 30 6.08 -15.84 -5.77
C GLY A 30 7.21 -16.07 -4.76
N LEU A 31 7.32 -15.25 -3.71
CA LEU A 31 8.30 -15.36 -2.62
C LEU A 31 7.58 -15.13 -1.29
N PRO A 32 7.14 -16.17 -0.57
CA PRO A 32 6.27 -16.04 0.60
C PRO A 32 6.84 -15.15 1.71
N ALA A 33 6.04 -14.23 2.24
CA ALA A 33 6.42 -13.34 3.34
C ALA A 33 7.07 -14.06 4.55
N PRO A 34 6.57 -15.24 5.00
CA PRO A 34 7.22 -15.99 6.06
C PRO A 34 8.65 -16.45 5.74
N GLN A 35 8.97 -16.66 4.46
CA GLN A 35 10.34 -16.97 4.07
C GLN A 35 11.24 -15.74 4.22
N VAL A 36 10.79 -14.58 3.76
CA VAL A 36 11.50 -13.30 3.92
C VAL A 36 11.68 -12.97 5.39
N ALA A 37 10.64 -13.12 6.21
CA ALA A 37 10.73 -12.90 7.66
C ALA A 37 11.82 -13.78 8.30
N ARG A 38 11.91 -15.08 7.92
CA ARG A 38 12.99 -15.96 8.42
C ARG A 38 14.38 -15.53 7.96
N GLU A 39 14.54 -15.07 6.70
CA GLU A 39 15.83 -14.56 6.21
C GLU A 39 16.27 -13.35 7.03
N LEU A 40 15.37 -12.41 7.30
CA LEU A 40 15.64 -11.22 8.12
C LEU A 40 15.91 -11.59 9.59
N THR A 41 15.14 -12.53 10.16
CA THR A 41 15.36 -13.02 11.53
C THR A 41 16.75 -13.63 11.70
N GLN A 42 17.27 -14.35 10.70
CA GLN A 42 18.65 -14.88 10.73
C GLN A 42 19.69 -13.77 10.71
N LEU A 43 19.45 -12.67 9.95
CA LEU A 43 20.30 -11.49 9.96
C LEU A 43 20.32 -10.86 11.36
N VAL A 44 19.13 -10.66 11.96
CA VAL A 44 19.00 -10.10 13.33
C VAL A 44 19.71 -10.98 14.36
N ALA A 45 19.47 -12.30 14.35
CA ALA A 45 20.10 -13.24 15.29
C ALA A 45 21.62 -13.30 15.16
N GLY A 46 22.17 -13.05 13.97
CA GLY A 46 23.62 -12.95 13.74
C GLY A 46 24.26 -11.73 14.38
N ARG A 47 23.47 -10.72 14.76
CA ARG A 47 23.92 -9.48 15.41
C ARG A 47 23.55 -9.45 16.90
N ASP A 48 22.34 -9.89 17.22
CA ASP A 48 21.78 -9.94 18.58
C ASP A 48 20.85 -11.16 18.70
N GLU A 49 21.28 -12.15 19.49
CA GLU A 49 20.56 -13.41 19.67
C GLU A 49 19.20 -13.20 20.37
N GLU A 50 19.13 -12.31 21.39
CA GLU A 50 17.89 -12.02 22.13
C GLU A 50 16.85 -11.33 21.23
N VAL A 51 17.28 -10.37 20.42
CA VAL A 51 16.41 -9.70 19.44
C VAL A 51 15.98 -10.69 18.34
N GLY A 52 16.90 -11.57 17.92
CA GLY A 52 16.59 -12.65 16.97
C GLY A 52 15.53 -13.61 17.47
N GLU A 53 15.55 -13.99 18.77
CA GLU A 53 14.49 -14.81 19.37
C GLU A 53 13.12 -14.10 19.35
N LYS A 54 13.08 -12.78 19.61
CA LYS A 54 11.85 -11.98 19.51
C LYS A 54 11.35 -11.92 18.08
N ALA A 55 12.24 -11.69 17.11
CA ALA A 55 11.90 -11.65 15.68
C ALA A 55 11.40 -13.00 15.14
N ALA A 56 11.87 -14.11 15.72
CA ALA A 56 11.39 -15.45 15.34
C ALA A 56 9.91 -15.74 15.70
N ALA A 57 9.29 -14.88 16.50
CA ALA A 57 7.90 -15.03 16.89
C ALA A 57 6.90 -14.52 15.82
N THR A 58 7.36 -13.89 14.75
CA THR A 58 6.53 -13.36 13.67
C THR A 58 6.90 -13.94 12.30
N ASP A 59 5.89 -14.08 11.45
CA ASP A 59 6.02 -14.40 10.02
C ASP A 59 5.87 -13.15 9.11
N ASP A 60 5.75 -11.95 9.72
CA ASP A 60 5.64 -10.67 9.02
C ASP A 60 7.02 -9.99 8.91
N PRO A 61 7.57 -9.80 7.68
CA PRO A 61 8.84 -9.12 7.48
C PRO A 61 8.88 -7.68 8.00
N ILE A 62 7.75 -6.96 7.96
CA ILE A 62 7.64 -5.59 8.47
C ILE A 62 7.73 -5.58 9.99
N GLU A 63 7.16 -6.59 10.66
CA GLU A 63 7.27 -6.70 12.11
C GLU A 63 8.70 -7.05 12.54
N VAL A 64 9.42 -7.90 11.79
CA VAL A 64 10.85 -8.14 12.02
C VAL A 64 11.64 -6.83 11.94
N LEU A 65 11.36 -5.99 10.95
CA LEU A 65 11.97 -4.66 10.81
C LEU A 65 11.70 -3.77 12.05
N ARG A 66 10.45 -3.73 12.52
CA ARG A 66 10.10 -2.95 13.72
C ARG A 66 10.85 -3.41 14.95
N ILE A 67 10.87 -4.71 15.19
CA ILE A 67 11.59 -5.32 16.32
C ILE A 67 13.08 -4.96 16.26
N ALA A 68 13.71 -5.05 15.09
CA ALA A 68 15.11 -4.71 14.92
C ALA A 68 15.38 -3.22 15.16
N HIS A 69 14.55 -2.34 14.60
CA HIS A 69 14.69 -0.89 14.73
C HIS A 69 14.45 -0.42 16.17
N ASP A 70 13.50 -1.02 16.90
CA ASP A 70 13.21 -0.68 18.29
C ASP A 70 14.35 -1.13 19.23
N ALA A 71 15.09 -2.16 18.84
CA ALA A 71 16.23 -2.64 19.61
C ALA A 71 17.49 -1.79 19.35
N ASP A 72 17.80 -1.53 18.09
CA ASP A 72 18.98 -0.76 17.67
C ASP A 72 18.78 -0.16 16.27
N THR A 73 19.13 1.13 16.11
CA THR A 73 18.91 1.85 14.85
C THR A 73 19.79 1.32 13.70
N GLU A 74 21.04 0.91 13.97
CA GLU A 74 21.93 0.36 12.92
C GLU A 74 21.43 -1.01 12.47
N LEU A 75 21.00 -1.85 13.42
CA LEU A 75 20.37 -3.13 13.11
C LEU A 75 19.09 -2.94 12.30
N GLY A 76 18.26 -1.97 12.67
CA GLY A 76 17.06 -1.60 11.92
C GLY A 76 17.38 -1.20 10.48
N GLN A 77 18.45 -0.42 10.25
CA GLN A 77 18.89 -0.04 8.90
C GLN A 77 19.38 -1.24 8.08
N GLU A 78 20.10 -2.18 8.70
CA GLU A 78 20.54 -3.42 8.02
C GLU A 78 19.33 -4.28 7.62
N VAL A 79 18.35 -4.42 8.50
CA VAL A 79 17.10 -5.17 8.22
C VAL A 79 16.28 -4.45 7.14
N GLU A 80 16.20 -3.12 7.17
CA GLU A 80 15.54 -2.33 6.12
C GLU A 80 16.16 -2.59 4.74
N GLN A 81 17.49 -2.59 4.63
CA GLN A 81 18.18 -2.89 3.38
C GLN A 81 17.90 -4.33 2.91
N GLY A 82 17.93 -5.28 3.85
CA GLY A 82 17.60 -6.68 3.58
C GLY A 82 16.16 -6.87 3.11
N LEU A 83 15.21 -6.20 3.76
CA LEU A 83 13.79 -6.22 3.42
C LEU A 83 13.55 -5.59 2.04
N THR A 84 14.09 -4.42 1.78
CA THR A 84 13.99 -3.75 0.47
C THR A 84 14.52 -4.66 -0.65
N ALA A 85 15.69 -5.27 -0.46
CA ALA A 85 16.23 -6.22 -1.44
C ALA A 85 15.34 -7.45 -1.63
N ALA A 86 14.72 -7.96 -0.56
CA ALA A 86 13.80 -9.09 -0.63
C ALA A 86 12.49 -8.71 -1.36
N GLU A 87 11.93 -7.54 -1.09
CA GLU A 87 10.74 -7.02 -1.75
C GLU A 87 10.97 -6.84 -3.27
N VAL A 88 12.12 -6.29 -3.68
CA VAL A 88 12.47 -6.16 -5.11
C VAL A 88 12.58 -7.55 -5.78
N ARG A 89 13.17 -8.54 -5.10
CA ARG A 89 13.17 -9.92 -5.60
C ARG A 89 11.77 -10.52 -5.67
N ALA A 90 10.93 -10.23 -4.68
CA ALA A 90 9.57 -10.74 -4.61
C ALA A 90 8.71 -10.24 -5.78
N VAL A 91 8.72 -8.94 -6.07
CA VAL A 91 7.92 -8.38 -7.18
C VAL A 91 8.39 -8.85 -8.55
N ALA A 92 9.65 -9.21 -8.72
CA ALA A 92 10.15 -9.79 -9.97
C ALA A 92 9.54 -11.17 -10.30
N VAL A 93 8.93 -11.84 -9.30
CA VAL A 93 8.29 -13.16 -9.43
C VAL A 93 6.84 -13.17 -8.93
N ALA A 94 6.27 -12.01 -8.60
CA ALA A 94 4.92 -11.89 -8.08
C ALA A 94 3.83 -12.20 -9.11
N GLY A 95 4.15 -12.13 -10.40
CA GLY A 95 3.21 -12.34 -11.50
C GLY A 95 2.57 -11.07 -12.00
N GLU A 96 1.38 -11.20 -12.59
CA GLU A 96 0.65 -10.08 -13.20
C GLU A 96 0.07 -9.13 -12.14
N PRO A 97 -0.22 -7.88 -12.51
CA PRO A 97 -0.96 -6.94 -11.65
C PRO A 97 -2.30 -7.50 -11.20
N THR A 98 -2.76 -7.07 -10.04
CA THR A 98 -4.08 -7.42 -9.51
C THR A 98 -5.16 -7.16 -10.57
N PRO A 99 -6.07 -8.13 -10.83
CA PRO A 99 -7.12 -7.94 -11.82
C PRO A 99 -7.92 -6.64 -11.60
N GLY A 100 -8.09 -5.85 -12.64
CA GLY A 100 -8.77 -4.55 -12.60
C GLY A 100 -7.86 -3.36 -12.22
N SER A 101 -6.64 -3.59 -11.71
CA SER A 101 -5.76 -2.48 -11.30
C SER A 101 -5.25 -1.67 -12.50
N VAL A 102 -4.91 -2.33 -13.59
CA VAL A 102 -4.45 -1.66 -14.83
C VAL A 102 -5.56 -0.77 -15.39
N GLU A 103 -6.80 -1.25 -15.34
CA GLU A 103 -7.99 -0.50 -15.73
C GLU A 103 -8.20 0.73 -14.83
N VAL A 104 -7.93 0.63 -13.52
CA VAL A 104 -7.99 1.78 -12.59
C VAL A 104 -6.97 2.85 -12.98
N PHE A 105 -5.73 2.48 -13.28
CA PHE A 105 -4.72 3.43 -13.75
C PHE A 105 -5.15 4.12 -15.05
N GLY A 106 -5.65 3.35 -16.02
CA GLY A 106 -6.16 3.87 -17.29
C GLY A 106 -7.34 4.82 -17.12
N ALA A 107 -8.31 4.46 -16.27
CA ALA A 107 -9.48 5.26 -15.96
C ALA A 107 -9.10 6.56 -15.20
N ALA A 108 -8.19 6.49 -14.25
CA ALA A 108 -7.68 7.67 -13.54
C ALA A 108 -7.04 8.67 -14.52
N ARG A 109 -6.20 8.18 -15.43
CA ARG A 109 -5.60 9.01 -16.50
C ARG A 109 -6.66 9.62 -17.42
N ALA A 110 -7.64 8.83 -17.86
CA ALA A 110 -8.71 9.30 -18.74
C ALA A 110 -9.58 10.39 -18.09
N THR A 111 -9.78 10.31 -16.79
CA THR A 111 -10.54 11.30 -15.99
C THR A 111 -9.68 12.45 -15.45
N GLY A 112 -8.39 12.48 -15.79
CA GLY A 112 -7.46 13.53 -15.34
C GLY A 112 -7.16 13.51 -13.84
N LYS A 113 -7.36 12.39 -13.15
CA LYS A 113 -7.06 12.24 -11.73
C LYS A 113 -5.63 11.72 -11.53
N PRO A 114 -4.74 12.50 -10.89
CA PRO A 114 -3.41 12.03 -10.55
C PRO A 114 -3.47 10.82 -9.62
N VAL A 115 -2.55 9.86 -9.80
CA VAL A 115 -2.38 8.71 -8.93
C VAL A 115 -1.04 8.81 -8.22
N VAL A 116 -1.04 8.68 -6.89
CA VAL A 116 0.16 8.47 -6.07
C VAL A 116 0.05 7.12 -5.39
N VAL A 117 1.07 6.29 -5.53
CA VAL A 117 1.12 5.02 -4.80
C VAL A 117 1.65 5.27 -3.39
N VAL A 118 0.94 4.75 -2.37
CA VAL A 118 1.26 4.94 -0.94
C VAL A 118 1.35 3.59 -0.25
N SER A 119 2.55 3.12 0.06
CA SER A 119 2.78 1.74 0.52
C SER A 119 3.65 1.65 1.77
N ASN A 120 3.44 0.59 2.56
CA ASN A 120 4.38 0.14 3.58
C ASN A 120 5.54 -0.71 3.01
N ASN A 121 5.50 -1.05 1.72
CA ASN A 121 6.68 -1.58 1.02
C ASN A 121 7.65 -0.45 0.66
N SER A 122 8.89 -0.81 0.36
CA SER A 122 9.89 0.15 -0.09
C SER A 122 9.49 0.81 -1.42
N ALA A 123 9.90 2.05 -1.63
CA ALA A 123 9.63 2.76 -2.88
C ALA A 123 10.33 2.07 -4.07
N GLU A 124 11.46 1.44 -3.83
CA GLU A 124 12.22 0.66 -4.81
C GLU A 124 11.42 -0.55 -5.29
N CYS A 125 10.79 -1.27 -4.37
CA CYS A 125 9.91 -2.39 -4.67
C CYS A 125 8.74 -1.96 -5.58
N VAL A 126 8.04 -0.89 -5.19
CA VAL A 126 6.91 -0.36 -5.95
C VAL A 126 7.34 0.06 -7.35
N ARG A 127 8.43 0.85 -7.46
CA ARG A 127 8.94 1.30 -8.76
C ARG A 127 9.39 0.15 -9.65
N ALA A 128 10.04 -0.87 -9.09
CA ALA A 128 10.47 -2.04 -9.85
C ALA A 128 9.28 -2.78 -10.48
N PHE A 129 8.18 -2.95 -9.73
CA PHE A 129 6.97 -3.57 -10.25
C PHE A 129 6.29 -2.71 -11.34
N LEU A 130 6.15 -1.40 -11.07
CA LEU A 130 5.54 -0.47 -12.04
C LEU A 130 6.32 -0.43 -13.35
N GLU A 131 7.66 -0.46 -13.30
CA GLU A 131 8.52 -0.51 -14.48
C GLU A 131 8.35 -1.84 -15.23
N LEU A 132 8.38 -2.96 -14.52
CA LEU A 132 8.23 -4.29 -15.10
C LEU A 132 6.93 -4.43 -15.91
N HIS A 133 5.84 -3.82 -15.43
CA HIS A 133 4.51 -3.92 -16.06
C HIS A 133 4.12 -2.69 -16.91
N GLY A 134 5.04 -1.74 -17.16
CA GLY A 134 4.78 -0.56 -17.96
C GLY A 134 3.77 0.42 -17.34
N LEU A 135 3.66 0.43 -16.01
CA LEU A 135 2.70 1.25 -15.26
C LEU A 135 3.28 2.57 -14.74
N SER A 136 4.58 2.79 -14.86
CA SER A 136 5.27 3.98 -14.33
C SER A 136 4.70 5.30 -14.86
N GLU A 137 4.25 5.34 -16.12
CA GLU A 137 3.69 6.55 -16.75
C GLU A 137 2.31 6.97 -16.21
N TYR A 138 1.62 6.11 -15.45
CA TYR A 138 0.31 6.37 -14.85
C TYR A 138 0.42 6.94 -13.45
N VAL A 139 1.59 6.90 -12.83
CA VAL A 139 1.82 7.28 -11.44
C VAL A 139 2.63 8.57 -11.38
N VAL A 140 2.12 9.55 -10.64
CA VAL A 140 2.81 10.84 -10.45
C VAL A 140 4.02 10.67 -9.54
N ASP A 141 3.88 9.93 -8.44
CA ASP A 141 4.96 9.61 -7.51
C ASP A 141 4.63 8.38 -6.65
N VAL A 142 5.63 7.90 -5.92
CA VAL A 142 5.56 6.77 -5.00
C VAL A 142 6.02 7.22 -3.62
N VAL A 143 5.16 7.08 -2.63
CA VAL A 143 5.47 7.22 -1.22
C VAL A 143 5.56 5.82 -0.61
N GLY A 144 6.77 5.29 -0.54
CA GLY A 144 7.06 4.00 0.09
C GLY A 144 7.32 4.12 1.59
N ARG A 145 7.70 3.00 2.20
CA ARG A 145 8.11 2.94 3.60
C ARG A 145 9.20 3.96 3.91
N PRO A 146 9.03 4.78 4.97
CA PRO A 146 10.10 5.68 5.44
C PRO A 146 11.20 4.86 6.13
N ALA A 147 12.30 4.62 5.41
CA ALA A 147 13.38 3.70 5.81
C ALA A 147 14.00 3.96 7.18
N GLU A 148 14.17 5.24 7.56
CA GLU A 148 14.77 5.62 8.85
C GLU A 148 13.74 5.74 9.98
N GLN A 149 12.44 5.72 9.67
CA GLN A 149 11.35 5.99 10.59
C GLN A 149 10.17 5.02 10.38
N PRO A 150 10.35 3.72 10.62
CA PRO A 150 9.30 2.72 10.36
C PRO A 150 8.01 2.94 11.16
N HIS A 151 8.06 3.70 12.27
CA HIS A 151 6.88 4.11 13.03
C HIS A 151 5.96 5.08 12.26
N LEU A 152 6.43 5.70 11.17
CA LEU A 152 5.63 6.54 10.29
C LEU A 152 4.91 5.78 9.18
N MET A 153 5.07 4.46 9.08
CA MET A 153 4.26 3.61 8.20
C MET A 153 2.77 3.66 8.56
N LYS A 154 1.88 3.34 7.61
CA LYS A 154 0.46 3.13 7.92
C LYS A 154 0.32 2.12 9.07
N PRO A 155 -0.50 2.36 10.11
CA PRO A 155 -1.65 3.28 10.15
C PRO A 155 -1.33 4.75 10.47
N ASN A 156 -0.06 5.17 10.54
CA ASN A 156 0.28 6.58 10.69
C ASN A 156 -0.20 7.36 9.45
N PRO A 157 -0.78 8.57 9.61
CA PRO A 157 -1.23 9.39 8.49
C PRO A 157 -0.09 9.95 7.63
N HIS A 158 1.15 9.92 8.10
CA HIS A 158 2.31 10.54 7.47
C HIS A 158 2.45 10.23 5.96
N PRO A 159 2.34 8.98 5.49
CA PRO A 159 2.50 8.68 4.06
C PRO A 159 1.42 9.35 3.19
N LEU A 160 0.18 9.47 3.68
CA LEU A 160 -0.92 10.12 2.95
C LEU A 160 -0.72 11.64 2.92
N LEU A 161 -0.32 12.24 4.04
CA LEU A 161 -0.01 13.67 4.13
C LEU A 161 1.15 14.01 3.18
N ARG A 162 2.19 13.18 3.16
CA ARG A 162 3.32 13.33 2.25
C ARG A 162 2.91 13.22 0.78
N ALA A 163 2.04 12.27 0.44
CA ALA A 163 1.51 12.12 -0.92
C ALA A 163 0.72 13.35 -1.37
N ALA A 164 -0.13 13.90 -0.50
CA ALA A 164 -0.91 15.11 -0.77
C ALA A 164 -0.01 16.35 -0.98
N GLU A 165 1.06 16.48 -0.18
CA GLU A 165 2.09 17.53 -0.35
C GLU A 165 2.77 17.46 -1.73
N LEU A 166 3.16 16.26 -2.19
CA LEU A 166 3.83 16.06 -3.47
C LEU A 166 3.01 16.54 -4.66
N VAL A 167 1.70 16.43 -4.58
CA VAL A 167 0.78 16.86 -5.64
C VAL A 167 0.11 18.21 -5.35
N HIS A 168 0.53 18.89 -4.29
CA HIS A 168 0.03 20.21 -3.88
C HIS A 168 -1.50 20.27 -3.70
N VAL A 169 -2.08 19.25 -3.07
CA VAL A 169 -3.51 19.13 -2.79
C VAL A 169 -3.73 18.95 -1.30
N ASP A 170 -4.85 19.48 -0.78
CA ASP A 170 -5.27 19.16 0.58
C ASP A 170 -5.62 17.66 0.69
N VAL A 171 -5.15 17.00 1.75
CA VAL A 171 -5.36 15.57 1.94
C VAL A 171 -6.85 15.20 2.03
N THR A 172 -7.71 16.12 2.46
CA THR A 172 -9.17 15.93 2.50
C THR A 172 -9.79 15.82 1.10
N ALA A 173 -9.07 16.22 0.05
CA ALA A 173 -9.48 16.04 -1.34
C ALA A 173 -8.86 14.78 -1.98
N CYS A 174 -8.16 13.96 -1.20
CA CYS A 174 -7.61 12.68 -1.63
C CYS A 174 -8.53 11.52 -1.23
N THR A 175 -8.56 10.49 -2.07
CA THR A 175 -9.24 9.22 -1.76
C THR A 175 -8.22 8.11 -1.80
N LEU A 176 -8.04 7.39 -0.67
CA LEU A 176 -7.20 6.20 -0.61
C LEU A 176 -8.01 4.97 -1.06
N ILE A 177 -7.41 4.14 -1.89
CA ILE A 177 -7.87 2.80 -2.22
C ILE A 177 -6.89 1.83 -1.57
N GLY A 178 -7.34 1.05 -0.59
CA GLY A 178 -6.46 0.16 0.17
C GLY A 178 -7.18 -1.11 0.63
N ASP A 179 -6.41 -2.15 0.95
CA ASP A 179 -6.93 -3.47 1.28
C ASP A 179 -6.65 -3.93 2.72
N ALA A 180 -6.04 -3.06 3.54
CA ALA A 180 -5.68 -3.34 4.92
C ALA A 180 -6.44 -2.45 5.92
N VAL A 181 -6.59 -2.94 7.14
CA VAL A 181 -7.09 -2.17 8.30
C VAL A 181 -6.25 -0.91 8.50
N THR A 182 -4.94 -1.01 8.30
CA THR A 182 -4.01 0.11 8.44
C THR A 182 -4.22 1.22 7.41
N ASP A 183 -4.77 0.91 6.23
CA ASP A 183 -5.13 1.91 5.22
C ASP A 183 -6.30 2.77 5.68
N ILE A 184 -7.36 2.12 6.19
CA ILE A 184 -8.54 2.81 6.68
C ILE A 184 -8.19 3.70 7.87
N GLN A 185 -7.40 3.18 8.81
CA GLN A 185 -6.94 3.94 9.96
C GLN A 185 -6.07 5.14 9.56
N ALA A 186 -5.14 4.96 8.61
CA ALA A 186 -4.29 6.04 8.12
C ALA A 186 -5.09 7.11 7.38
N ALA A 187 -6.07 6.71 6.54
CA ALA A 187 -6.94 7.64 5.83
C ALA A 187 -7.76 8.50 6.81
N HIS A 188 -8.42 7.88 7.79
CA HIS A 188 -9.18 8.60 8.80
C HIS A 188 -8.30 9.53 9.64
N ALA A 189 -7.12 9.07 10.05
CA ALA A 189 -6.17 9.89 10.81
C ALA A 189 -5.65 11.09 10.00
N ALA A 190 -5.55 10.96 8.68
CA ALA A 190 -5.16 12.04 7.77
C ALA A 190 -6.34 12.97 7.40
N GLY A 191 -7.58 12.53 7.55
CA GLY A 191 -8.78 13.20 7.08
C GLY A 191 -9.07 12.97 5.59
N ALA A 192 -8.46 11.95 4.98
CA ALA A 192 -8.74 11.52 3.61
C ALA A 192 -9.96 10.57 3.58
N THR A 193 -10.64 10.53 2.44
CA THR A 193 -11.68 9.52 2.17
C THR A 193 -11.03 8.17 1.88
N VAL A 194 -11.70 7.04 2.20
CA VAL A 194 -11.18 5.71 1.90
C VAL A 194 -12.18 4.81 1.19
N ILE A 195 -11.69 4.08 0.19
CA ILE A 195 -12.36 2.96 -0.47
C ILE A 195 -11.64 1.69 -0.02
N GLY A 196 -12.31 0.85 0.74
CA GLY A 196 -11.79 -0.44 1.17
C GLY A 196 -11.90 -1.48 0.06
N TYR A 197 -10.76 -1.99 -0.41
CA TYR A 197 -10.70 -3.12 -1.34
C TYR A 197 -10.71 -4.44 -0.57
N ALA A 198 -11.87 -5.06 -0.50
CA ALA A 198 -12.10 -6.29 0.28
C ALA A 198 -11.79 -7.54 -0.54
N ASN A 199 -10.53 -7.79 -0.85
CA ASN A 199 -10.05 -8.93 -1.64
C ASN A 199 -10.07 -10.28 -0.89
N LYS A 200 -10.57 -10.31 0.37
CA LYS A 200 -10.72 -11.52 1.19
C LYS A 200 -12.07 -11.51 1.92
N PRO A 201 -12.71 -12.68 2.12
CA PRO A 201 -14.09 -12.77 2.63
C PRO A 201 -14.36 -12.11 4.00
N HIS A 202 -13.35 -11.98 4.86
CA HIS A 202 -13.49 -11.37 6.19
C HIS A 202 -13.32 -9.84 6.18
N LYS A 203 -12.83 -9.25 5.12
CA LYS A 203 -12.52 -7.81 5.05
C LYS A 203 -13.74 -6.90 5.00
N PRO A 204 -14.86 -7.24 4.30
CA PRO A 204 -16.00 -6.32 4.22
C PRO A 204 -16.56 -5.92 5.57
N GLU A 205 -16.72 -6.87 6.50
CA GLU A 205 -17.22 -6.61 7.86
C GLU A 205 -16.21 -5.78 8.66
N ALA A 206 -14.94 -6.15 8.65
CA ALA A 206 -13.89 -5.42 9.35
C ALA A 206 -13.74 -3.97 8.86
N PHE A 207 -13.90 -3.73 7.56
CA PHE A 207 -13.82 -2.39 6.98
C PHE A 207 -15.06 -1.55 7.30
N ALA A 208 -16.24 -2.17 7.33
CA ALA A 208 -17.47 -1.51 7.75
C ALA A 208 -17.41 -1.09 9.23
N ASP A 209 -16.90 -1.95 10.10
CA ASP A 209 -16.72 -1.66 11.53
C ASP A 209 -15.74 -0.50 11.78
N LEU A 210 -14.77 -0.32 10.89
CA LEU A 210 -13.84 0.80 10.91
C LEU A 210 -14.37 2.06 10.22
N GLY A 211 -15.56 2.01 9.62
CA GLY A 211 -16.22 3.15 9.01
C GLY A 211 -15.68 3.52 7.63
N ALA A 212 -15.18 2.56 6.85
CA ALA A 212 -14.83 2.83 5.45
C ALA A 212 -16.05 3.34 4.68
N GLU A 213 -15.91 4.46 3.95
CA GLU A 213 -17.02 5.13 3.26
C GLU A 213 -17.61 4.28 2.15
N VAL A 214 -16.75 3.53 1.46
CA VAL A 214 -17.13 2.59 0.41
C VAL A 214 -16.30 1.32 0.54
N ILE A 215 -16.92 0.18 0.26
CA ILE A 215 -16.25 -1.13 0.22
C ILE A 215 -16.58 -1.80 -1.11
N THR A 216 -15.54 -2.25 -1.80
CA THR A 216 -15.66 -3.03 -3.04
C THR A 216 -14.79 -4.28 -2.97
N GLU A 217 -15.20 -5.33 -3.66
CA GLU A 217 -14.44 -6.58 -3.82
C GLU A 217 -13.80 -6.68 -5.22
N ASP A 218 -13.99 -5.63 -6.05
CA ASP A 218 -13.58 -5.63 -7.45
C ASP A 218 -12.92 -4.30 -7.84
N MET A 219 -11.66 -4.35 -8.26
CA MET A 219 -10.93 -3.19 -8.77
C MET A 219 -11.52 -2.69 -10.09
N SER A 220 -12.08 -3.56 -10.93
CA SER A 220 -12.73 -3.15 -12.18
C SER A 220 -13.94 -2.26 -11.92
N ALA A 221 -14.68 -2.48 -10.82
CA ALA A 221 -15.79 -1.60 -10.44
C ALA A 221 -15.31 -0.18 -10.11
N ILE A 222 -14.10 0.00 -9.61
CA ILE A 222 -13.50 1.32 -9.38
C ILE A 222 -13.21 2.00 -10.72
N ALA A 223 -12.64 1.25 -11.68
CA ALA A 223 -12.37 1.78 -13.03
C ALA A 223 -13.66 2.22 -13.75
N ASP A 224 -14.70 1.38 -13.72
CA ASP A 224 -16.00 1.69 -14.30
C ASP A 224 -16.63 2.93 -13.67
N ALA A 225 -16.56 3.03 -12.34
CA ALA A 225 -17.09 4.17 -11.61
C ALA A 225 -16.30 5.47 -11.92
N LEU A 226 -14.98 5.41 -12.08
CA LEU A 226 -14.18 6.55 -12.54
C LEU A 226 -14.64 7.02 -13.92
N LEU A 227 -14.77 6.11 -14.89
CA LEU A 227 -15.18 6.45 -16.26
C LEU A 227 -16.60 7.01 -16.31
N SER A 228 -17.51 6.57 -15.44
CA SER A 228 -18.87 7.10 -15.38
C SER A 228 -18.91 8.59 -15.05
N THR A 229 -17.91 9.12 -14.34
CA THR A 229 -17.82 10.56 -14.01
C THR A 229 -17.58 11.45 -15.23
N LEU A 230 -17.23 10.90 -16.40
CA LEU A 230 -17.05 11.65 -17.65
C LEU A 230 -18.40 11.89 -18.39
N SER A 231 -19.45 11.21 -17.96
CA SER A 231 -20.75 11.23 -18.67
C SER A 231 -21.75 12.21 -18.05
N ASP A 232 -21.41 12.82 -16.94
CA ASP A 232 -22.18 13.83 -16.22
C ASP A 232 -21.60 15.24 -16.43
#